data_6c475388865fbe2a80550da1de2a8b53
#
_entry.id   6c475388865fbe2a80550da1de2a8b53
#
_cell.length_a   1.000
_cell.length_b   1.000
_cell.length_c   1.000
_cell.angle_alpha   90.00
_cell.angle_beta   90.00
_cell.angle_gamma   90.00
#
_symmetry.space_group_name_H-M   'P 1'
#
loop_
_entity.id
_entity.type
_entity.pdbx_description
1 polymer ?
#
loop_
_entity_poly.entity_id
_entity_poly.type
_entity_poly.pdbx_seq_one_letter_code
_entity_poly.pdbx_strand_id
1 'polypeptide(L)'
;MTLQREHQHRPVTLVWLDANEAILLGSEGPAGDGVDPPGVRRVRSQVPPHHRATGRVHHDPRVRSGGGADPDDLVERRRDHLIGVYLREVAGLVPPNGRVVIVGPGPVHGRLAAELRAADIRHRRTRPIEESAAGPLTERQLRARWRELNGSTPERRLPANAATR
;
A
#
# COMPACT_ATOMS: atom_id res chain seq x y z
N MET A 1 -1.48 -20.95 -25.22
CA MET A 1 -0.27 -20.39 -24.54
C MET A 1 -0.10 -18.87 -24.64
N THR A 2 -1.11 -18.14 -25.05
CA THR A 2 -1.00 -16.69 -25.37
C THR A 2 -1.45 -15.79 -24.20
N LEU A 3 -2.24 -16.27 -23.26
CA LEU A 3 -2.84 -15.47 -22.20
C LEU A 3 -1.87 -15.01 -21.08
N GLN A 4 -0.74 -15.67 -20.90
CA GLN A 4 0.25 -15.27 -19.89
C GLN A 4 1.15 -14.10 -20.32
N ARG A 5 1.31 -13.85 -21.59
CA ARG A 5 2.17 -12.74 -22.10
C ARG A 5 1.48 -11.38 -22.05
N GLU A 6 0.15 -11.32 -22.14
CA GLU A 6 -0.59 -10.04 -22.09
C GLU A 6 -0.61 -9.40 -20.69
N HIS A 7 -0.41 -10.19 -19.63
CA HIS A 7 -0.36 -9.68 -18.25
C HIS A 7 0.95 -8.98 -17.91
N GLN A 8 2.02 -9.22 -18.66
CA GLN A 8 3.36 -8.70 -18.34
C GLN A 8 3.59 -7.25 -18.78
N HIS A 9 2.74 -6.69 -19.63
CA HIS A 9 2.89 -5.33 -20.16
C HIS A 9 1.95 -4.29 -19.54
N ARG A 10 1.15 -4.67 -18.54
CA ARG A 10 0.29 -3.71 -17.87
C ARG A 10 1.10 -2.86 -16.91
N PRO A 11 0.91 -1.52 -16.92
CA PRO A 11 1.62 -0.64 -15.98
C PRO A 11 1.36 -1.07 -14.54
N VAL A 12 2.42 -1.14 -13.74
CA VAL A 12 2.33 -1.57 -12.34
C VAL A 12 2.34 -0.35 -11.44
N THR A 13 1.36 -0.29 -10.56
CA THR A 13 1.36 0.63 -9.42
C THR A 13 1.78 -0.13 -8.16
N LEU A 14 2.90 0.26 -7.57
CA LEU A 14 3.34 -0.25 -6.28
C LEU A 14 2.89 0.71 -5.18
N VAL A 15 2.19 0.19 -4.19
CA VAL A 15 1.74 0.93 -3.00
C VAL A 15 2.35 0.30 -1.77
N TRP A 16 3.18 1.04 -1.06
CA TRP A 16 3.59 0.68 0.30
C TRP A 16 2.79 1.54 1.28
N LEU A 17 2.23 0.93 2.32
CA LEU A 17 1.53 1.70 3.35
C LEU A 17 1.59 1.04 4.71
N ASP A 18 1.54 1.90 5.74
CA ASP A 18 1.26 1.54 7.12
C ASP A 18 0.10 2.40 7.68
N ALA A 19 -0.08 2.43 8.99
CA ALA A 19 -1.13 3.25 9.61
C ALA A 19 -0.84 4.77 9.58
N ASN A 20 0.38 5.19 9.23
CA ASN A 20 0.84 6.57 9.30
C ASN A 20 1.03 7.20 7.93
N GLU A 21 1.52 6.44 6.96
CA GLU A 21 1.75 6.95 5.60
C GLU A 21 1.57 5.89 4.51
N ALA A 22 1.33 6.36 3.30
CA ALA A 22 1.39 5.55 2.08
C ALA A 22 2.35 6.20 1.07
N ILE A 23 3.06 5.35 0.33
CA ILE A 23 3.96 5.73 -0.75
C ILE A 23 3.52 4.98 -2.00
N LEU A 24 3.13 5.73 -3.04
CA LEU A 24 2.69 5.19 -4.32
C LEU A 24 3.74 5.47 -5.39
N LEU A 25 4.10 4.45 -6.17
CA LEU A 25 5.04 4.54 -7.29
C LEU A 25 4.39 4.04 -8.58
N GLY A 26 4.64 4.73 -9.68
CA GLY A 26 4.31 4.23 -11.01
C GLY A 26 2.91 4.52 -11.52
N SER A 27 2.20 5.49 -10.96
CA SER A 27 0.79 5.67 -11.29
C SER A 27 0.43 6.67 -12.39
N GLU A 28 1.29 7.59 -12.76
CA GLU A 28 0.96 8.61 -13.78
C GLU A 28 2.19 9.13 -14.50
N GLY A 29 2.21 8.93 -15.78
CA GLY A 29 3.13 9.47 -16.77
C GLY A 29 2.95 8.75 -18.09
N PRO A 30 3.19 9.39 -19.25
CA PRO A 30 3.37 8.65 -20.48
C PRO A 30 4.40 7.57 -20.20
N ALA A 31 4.19 6.37 -20.73
CA ALA A 31 5.11 5.27 -20.62
C ALA A 31 6.50 5.78 -21.05
N GLY A 32 7.25 6.29 -20.09
CA GLY A 32 8.66 6.54 -20.24
C GLY A 32 9.33 5.18 -20.37
N ASP A 33 10.48 5.13 -20.98
CA ASP A 33 11.23 3.93 -21.37
C ASP A 33 11.55 2.91 -20.25
N GLY A 34 10.67 2.78 -19.26
CA GLY A 34 10.68 1.72 -18.25
C GLY A 34 11.75 1.82 -17.16
N VAL A 35 12.61 2.83 -17.18
CA VAL A 35 13.83 2.86 -16.36
C VAL A 35 13.62 3.49 -14.98
N ASP A 36 12.73 4.46 -14.84
CA ASP A 36 12.43 5.10 -13.56
C ASP A 36 10.91 5.22 -13.30
N PRO A 37 10.44 4.99 -12.06
CA PRO A 37 9.05 5.21 -11.74
C PRO A 37 8.71 6.69 -11.96
N PRO A 38 7.66 6.99 -12.74
CA PRO A 38 7.37 8.34 -13.20
C PRO A 38 6.95 9.32 -12.09
N GLY A 39 6.80 8.87 -10.87
CA GLY A 39 6.49 9.73 -9.74
C GLY A 39 6.37 8.95 -8.45
N VAL A 40 6.70 9.62 -7.35
CA VAL A 40 6.46 9.14 -6.00
C VAL A 40 5.42 10.05 -5.37
N ARG A 41 4.28 9.49 -4.99
CA ARG A 41 3.27 10.21 -4.22
C ARG A 41 3.27 9.70 -2.79
N ARG A 42 3.13 10.62 -1.84
CA ARG A 42 3.04 10.32 -0.41
C ARG A 42 1.73 10.83 0.14
N VAL A 43 1.06 10.01 0.91
CA VAL A 43 -0.15 10.37 1.65
C VAL A 43 0.12 10.13 3.12
N ARG A 44 -0.11 11.12 3.95
CA ARG A 44 0.02 10.99 5.41
C ARG A 44 -1.35 10.73 6.04
N SER A 45 -1.40 9.76 6.89
CA SER A 45 -2.58 9.48 7.70
C SER A 45 -2.75 10.54 8.80
N GLN A 46 -4.00 10.85 9.11
CA GLN A 46 -4.35 11.68 10.28
C GLN A 46 -4.64 10.83 11.53
N VAL A 47 -4.36 9.53 11.46
CA VAL A 47 -4.55 8.61 12.58
C VAL A 47 -3.53 8.93 13.67
N PRO A 48 -3.97 9.23 14.90
CA PRO A 48 -3.05 9.46 16.00
C PRO A 48 -2.16 8.24 16.26
N PRO A 49 -0.87 8.43 16.57
CA PRO A 49 -0.02 7.32 16.95
C PRO A 49 -0.61 6.58 18.15
N HIS A 50 -0.44 5.26 18.18
CA HIS A 50 -0.87 4.45 19.31
C HIS A 50 -0.02 4.85 20.52
N HIS A 51 -0.53 5.75 21.34
CA HIS A 51 -0.04 5.86 22.70
C HIS A 51 -0.62 4.65 23.46
N ARG A 52 0.22 3.64 23.74
CA ARG A 52 -0.13 2.70 24.80
C ARG A 52 -0.34 3.56 26.04
N ALA A 53 -1.57 3.64 26.48
CA ALA A 53 -1.87 4.22 27.78
C ALA A 53 -1.14 3.35 28.82
N THR A 54 0.04 3.77 29.23
CA THR A 54 0.80 3.16 30.34
C THR A 54 0.26 3.67 31.69
N GLY A 55 -1.01 4.03 31.73
CA GLY A 55 -1.72 4.37 32.95
C GLY A 55 -2.58 3.20 33.39
N ARG A 56 -2.21 2.56 34.48
CA ARG A 56 -3.16 1.74 35.27
C ARG A 56 -4.37 2.62 35.57
N VAL A 57 -5.43 2.46 34.78
CA VAL A 57 -6.74 2.97 35.19
C VAL A 57 -7.16 2.09 36.35
N HIS A 58 -7.13 2.63 37.60
CA HIS A 58 -7.77 2.03 38.71
C HIS A 58 -9.28 2.01 38.40
N HIS A 59 -9.77 0.85 37.95
CA HIS A 59 -11.20 0.60 37.96
C HIS A 59 -11.70 0.65 39.38
N ASP A 60 -12.39 1.73 39.73
CA ASP A 60 -13.23 1.75 40.93
C ASP A 60 -14.50 0.93 40.61
N PRO A 61 -14.69 -0.26 41.21
CA PRO A 61 -15.83 -1.14 40.86
C PRO A 61 -17.18 -0.57 41.32
N ARG A 62 -17.22 0.63 41.90
CA ARG A 62 -18.44 1.26 42.43
C ARG A 62 -19.14 2.20 41.46
N VAL A 63 -18.51 2.54 40.31
CA VAL A 63 -19.18 3.34 39.30
C VAL A 63 -19.97 2.37 38.41
N ARG A 64 -21.22 2.12 38.73
CA ARG A 64 -22.20 1.50 37.83
C ARG A 64 -22.41 2.46 36.67
N SER A 65 -21.80 2.16 35.55
CA SER A 65 -21.99 2.88 34.30
C SER A 65 -23.44 2.76 33.85
N GLY A 66 -24.16 3.87 33.90
CA GLY A 66 -25.32 4.02 33.03
C GLY A 66 -24.85 3.95 31.57
N GLY A 67 -25.47 3.11 30.78
CA GLY A 67 -25.32 2.76 29.36
C GLY A 67 -24.61 3.69 28.35
N GLY A 68 -23.46 4.27 28.71
CA GLY A 68 -22.58 4.99 27.78
C GLY A 68 -21.54 4.04 27.21
N ALA A 69 -21.21 4.20 25.94
CA ALA A 69 -20.13 3.46 25.31
C ALA A 69 -18.82 3.66 26.09
N ASP A 70 -18.04 2.59 26.24
CA ASP A 70 -16.73 2.64 26.89
C ASP A 70 -15.86 3.71 26.19
N PRO A 71 -15.18 4.60 26.93
CA PRO A 71 -14.28 5.58 26.35
C PRO A 71 -13.25 4.96 25.40
N ASP A 72 -12.76 3.77 25.70
CA ASP A 72 -11.82 3.03 24.86
C ASP A 72 -12.46 2.60 23.54
N ASP A 73 -13.73 2.18 23.55
CA ASP A 73 -14.50 1.87 22.34
C ASP A 73 -14.69 3.10 21.43
N LEU A 74 -14.88 4.27 22.00
CA LEU A 74 -15.03 5.51 21.24
C LEU A 74 -13.71 5.91 20.56
N VAL A 75 -12.59 5.75 21.25
CA VAL A 75 -11.25 6.02 20.69
C VAL A 75 -10.95 5.06 19.53
N GLU A 76 -11.26 3.77 19.70
CA GLU A 76 -11.03 2.76 18.66
C GLU A 76 -11.92 3.00 17.43
N ARG A 77 -13.20 3.30 17.61
CA ARG A 77 -14.12 3.66 16.51
C ARG A 77 -13.65 4.90 15.76
N ARG A 78 -13.16 5.92 16.47
CA ARG A 78 -12.61 7.13 15.85
C ARG A 78 -11.37 6.79 15.04
N ARG A 79 -10.49 5.95 15.56
CA ARG A 79 -9.30 5.50 14.86
C ARG A 79 -9.65 4.72 13.60
N ASP A 80 -10.58 3.77 13.67
CA ASP A 80 -11.06 3.01 12.53
C ASP A 80 -11.67 3.91 11.46
N HIS A 81 -12.44 4.92 11.87
CA HIS A 81 -12.97 5.91 10.95
C HIS A 81 -11.85 6.66 10.21
N LEU A 82 -10.84 7.15 10.93
CA LEU A 82 -9.71 7.88 10.34
C LEU A 82 -8.88 6.98 9.40
N ILE A 83 -8.67 5.72 9.76
CA ILE A 83 -8.05 4.74 8.85
C ILE A 83 -8.90 4.58 7.59
N GLY A 84 -10.21 4.47 7.71
CA GLY A 84 -11.12 4.38 6.56
C GLY A 84 -11.06 5.60 5.64
N VAL A 85 -10.96 6.81 6.20
CA VAL A 85 -10.77 8.06 5.42
C VAL A 85 -9.44 8.02 4.68
N TYR A 86 -8.36 7.69 5.37
CA TYR A 86 -7.03 7.58 4.80
C TYR A 86 -6.96 6.55 3.66
N LEU A 87 -7.54 5.37 3.84
CA LEU A 87 -7.53 4.33 2.81
C LEU A 87 -8.32 4.74 1.57
N ARG A 88 -9.44 5.48 1.71
CA ARG A 88 -10.18 6.01 0.57
C ARG A 88 -9.40 7.07 -0.19
N GLU A 89 -8.65 7.92 0.51
CA GLU A 89 -7.76 8.89 -0.12
C GLU A 89 -6.68 8.18 -0.93
N VAL A 90 -5.99 7.20 -0.34
CA VAL A 90 -4.99 6.38 -1.05
C VAL A 90 -5.61 5.65 -2.25
N ALA A 91 -6.78 5.04 -2.07
CA ALA A 91 -7.49 4.33 -3.15
C ALA A 91 -7.86 5.25 -4.31
N GLY A 92 -8.20 6.51 -4.03
CA GLY A 92 -8.50 7.52 -5.04
C GLY A 92 -7.29 7.93 -5.90
N LEU A 93 -6.07 7.71 -5.39
CA LEU A 93 -4.84 7.99 -6.11
C LEU A 93 -4.34 6.80 -6.93
N VAL A 94 -4.88 5.60 -6.70
CA VAL A 94 -4.50 4.39 -7.47
C VAL A 94 -5.22 4.42 -8.82
N PRO A 95 -4.49 4.37 -9.95
CA PRO A 95 -5.08 4.38 -11.28
C PRO A 95 -6.11 3.25 -11.48
N PRO A 96 -7.16 3.50 -12.26
CA PRO A 96 -8.19 2.50 -12.52
C PRO A 96 -7.69 1.31 -13.36
N ASN A 97 -6.61 1.49 -14.07
CA ASN A 97 -6.05 0.52 -15.01
C ASN A 97 -4.71 -0.02 -14.50
N GLY A 98 -4.28 -1.14 -15.08
CA GLY A 98 -3.00 -1.73 -14.75
C GLY A 98 -3.07 -2.80 -13.65
N ARG A 99 -1.92 -3.17 -13.13
CA ARG A 99 -1.73 -4.12 -12.02
C ARG A 99 -1.37 -3.33 -10.76
N VAL A 100 -1.94 -3.69 -9.64
CA VAL A 100 -1.66 -3.04 -8.35
C VAL A 100 -0.97 -4.04 -7.42
N VAL A 101 0.16 -3.66 -6.87
CA VAL A 101 0.88 -4.43 -5.85
C VAL A 101 0.91 -3.62 -4.57
N ILE A 102 0.31 -4.17 -3.52
CA ILE A 102 0.18 -3.51 -2.22
C ILE A 102 1.06 -4.23 -1.22
N VAL A 103 1.92 -3.50 -0.53
CA VAL A 103 2.82 -4.03 0.48
C VAL A 103 2.81 -3.18 1.73
N GLY A 104 2.99 -3.79 2.89
CA GLY A 104 3.06 -3.05 4.14
C GLY A 104 2.98 -3.94 5.36
N PRO A 105 3.29 -3.38 6.53
CA PRO A 105 3.15 -4.08 7.81
C PRO A 105 1.69 -4.13 8.26
N GLY A 106 1.37 -5.12 9.09
CA GLY A 106 0.07 -5.24 9.75
C GLY A 106 -1.11 -5.40 8.79
N PRO A 107 -2.34 -5.17 9.23
CA PRO A 107 -3.55 -5.46 8.47
C PRO A 107 -3.97 -4.34 7.49
N VAL A 108 -3.31 -3.17 7.52
CA VAL A 108 -3.75 -1.98 6.77
C VAL A 108 -3.67 -2.19 5.27
N HIS A 109 -2.62 -2.90 4.79
CA HIS A 109 -2.46 -3.23 3.38
C HIS A 109 -3.61 -4.12 2.84
N GLY A 110 -4.06 -5.09 3.63
CA GLY A 110 -5.21 -5.94 3.27
C GLY A 110 -6.52 -5.16 3.23
N ARG A 111 -6.69 -4.17 4.13
CA ARG A 111 -7.85 -3.27 4.12
C ARG A 111 -7.88 -2.40 2.86
N LEU A 112 -6.74 -1.89 2.41
CA LEU A 112 -6.65 -1.17 1.13
C LEU A 112 -6.99 -2.07 -0.06
N ALA A 113 -6.46 -3.30 -0.07
CA ALA A 113 -6.78 -4.26 -1.12
C ALA A 113 -8.29 -4.56 -1.20
N ALA A 114 -8.94 -4.73 -0.06
CA ALA A 114 -10.39 -4.93 0.02
C ALA A 114 -11.17 -3.71 -0.51
N GLU A 115 -10.75 -2.48 -0.15
CA GLU A 115 -11.37 -1.24 -0.63
C GLU A 115 -11.25 -1.11 -2.17
N LEU A 116 -10.07 -1.40 -2.72
CA LEU A 116 -9.85 -1.37 -4.16
C LEU A 116 -10.67 -2.44 -4.90
N ARG A 117 -10.74 -3.67 -4.37
CA ARG A 117 -11.58 -4.74 -4.94
C ARG A 117 -13.05 -4.37 -4.92
N ALA A 118 -13.53 -3.79 -3.83
CA ALA A 118 -14.92 -3.30 -3.73
C ALA A 118 -15.20 -2.16 -4.73
N ALA A 119 -14.26 -1.25 -4.92
CA ALA A 119 -14.36 -0.20 -5.92
C ALA A 119 -14.36 -0.76 -7.35
N ASP A 120 -13.54 -1.76 -7.63
CA ASP A 120 -13.48 -2.40 -8.95
C ASP A 120 -14.78 -3.14 -9.28
N ILE A 121 -15.39 -3.82 -8.31
CA ILE A 121 -16.72 -4.45 -8.50
C ILE A 121 -17.77 -3.38 -8.82
N ARG A 122 -17.82 -2.28 -8.06
CA ARG A 122 -18.78 -1.19 -8.29
C ARG A 122 -18.64 -0.55 -9.68
N HIS A 123 -17.41 -0.46 -10.17
CA HIS A 123 -17.08 0.16 -11.46
C HIS A 123 -16.87 -0.85 -12.60
N ARG A 124 -17.17 -2.13 -12.40
CA ARG A 124 -17.01 -3.23 -13.37
C ARG A 124 -15.60 -3.30 -13.96
N ARG A 125 -14.59 -3.12 -13.11
CA ARG A 125 -13.16 -3.20 -13.49
C ARG A 125 -12.61 -4.58 -13.15
N THR A 126 -11.62 -5.00 -13.95
CA THR A 126 -10.91 -6.27 -13.74
C THR A 126 -9.41 -6.01 -13.80
N ARG A 127 -8.82 -5.58 -12.71
CA ARG A 127 -7.37 -5.43 -12.61
C ARG A 127 -6.80 -6.41 -11.58
N PRO A 128 -5.59 -6.94 -11.80
CA PRO A 128 -4.91 -7.73 -10.78
C PRO A 128 -4.55 -6.86 -9.57
N ILE A 129 -4.98 -7.29 -8.39
CA ILE A 129 -4.60 -6.67 -7.11
C ILE A 129 -3.92 -7.74 -6.28
N GLU A 130 -2.63 -7.55 -6.03
CA GLU A 130 -1.78 -8.41 -5.23
C GLU A 130 -1.45 -7.73 -3.92
N GLU A 131 -1.40 -8.49 -2.86
CA GLU A 131 -1.06 -7.99 -1.53
C GLU A 131 -0.06 -8.90 -0.84
N SER A 132 0.87 -8.30 -0.09
CA SER A 132 1.82 -9.05 0.71
C SER A 132 2.28 -8.25 1.92
N ALA A 133 2.49 -8.94 3.03
CA ALA A 133 3.11 -8.32 4.19
C ALA A 133 4.57 -7.97 3.91
N ALA A 134 4.97 -6.78 4.30
CA ALA A 134 6.35 -6.32 4.25
C ALA A 134 6.62 -5.37 5.41
N GLY A 135 7.82 -5.42 5.95
CA GLY A 135 8.29 -4.46 6.94
C GLY A 135 8.47 -3.06 6.36
N PRO A 136 9.04 -2.14 7.16
CA PRO A 136 9.41 -0.81 6.68
C PRO A 136 10.37 -0.92 5.49
N LEU A 137 10.06 -0.21 4.41
CA LEU A 137 10.88 -0.15 3.21
C LEU A 137 11.28 1.30 2.95
N THR A 138 12.55 1.50 2.63
CA THR A 138 13.04 2.79 2.17
C THR A 138 12.54 3.07 0.74
N GLU A 139 12.48 4.33 0.36
CA GLU A 139 12.10 4.71 -1.01
C GLU A 139 13.00 4.06 -2.07
N ARG A 140 14.31 3.94 -1.78
CA ARG A 140 15.25 3.23 -2.66
C ARG A 140 14.86 1.77 -2.88
N GLN A 141 14.47 1.06 -1.83
CA GLN A 141 14.02 -0.34 -1.92
C GLN A 141 12.68 -0.44 -2.66
N LEU A 142 11.77 0.50 -2.44
CA LEU A 142 10.50 0.56 -3.17
C LEU A 142 10.73 0.80 -4.67
N ARG A 143 11.63 1.70 -5.04
CA ARG A 143 12.01 1.93 -6.45
C ARG A 143 12.64 0.70 -7.08
N ALA A 144 13.52 -0.01 -6.36
CA ALA A 144 14.11 -1.26 -6.85
C ALA A 144 13.03 -2.32 -7.09
N ARG A 145 12.14 -2.53 -6.13
CA ARG A 145 11.02 -3.47 -6.24
C ARG A 145 10.07 -3.11 -7.38
N TRP A 146 9.77 -1.83 -7.58
CA TRP A 146 8.94 -1.40 -8.69
C TRP A 146 9.58 -1.74 -10.05
N ARG A 147 10.89 -1.54 -10.21
CA ARG A 147 11.61 -1.92 -11.44
C ARG A 147 11.54 -3.43 -11.70
N GLU A 148 11.74 -4.25 -10.68
CA GLU A 148 11.60 -5.70 -10.79
C GLU A 148 10.20 -6.10 -11.27
N LEU A 149 9.15 -5.49 -10.70
CA LEU A 149 7.76 -5.76 -11.07
C LEU A 149 7.42 -5.35 -12.51
N ASN A 150 8.10 -4.35 -13.06
CA ASN A 150 7.93 -3.91 -14.45
C ASN A 150 8.84 -4.62 -15.45
N GLY A 151 9.54 -5.69 -15.04
CA GLY A 151 10.40 -6.47 -15.94
C GLY A 151 11.71 -5.78 -16.32
N SER A 152 12.00 -4.63 -15.70
CA SER A 152 13.31 -3.98 -15.81
C SER A 152 14.30 -4.66 -14.87
N THR A 153 14.54 -5.96 -15.06
CA THR A 153 15.69 -6.61 -14.45
C THR A 153 16.91 -5.90 -15.03
N PRO A 154 17.79 -5.30 -14.21
CA PRO A 154 19.05 -4.79 -14.74
C PRO A 154 19.73 -5.96 -15.43
N GLU A 155 19.88 -5.84 -16.73
CA GLU A 155 20.66 -6.78 -17.53
C GLU A 155 22.01 -6.90 -16.81
N ARG A 156 22.23 -8.06 -16.19
CA ARG A 156 23.49 -8.34 -15.52
C ARG A 156 24.53 -8.30 -16.63
N ARG A 157 25.17 -7.13 -16.84
CA ARG A 157 26.34 -7.00 -17.71
C ARG A 157 27.31 -8.06 -17.24
N LEU A 158 27.29 -9.17 -17.94
CA LEU A 158 28.38 -10.13 -17.86
C LEU A 158 29.64 -9.33 -18.19
N PRO A 159 30.68 -9.38 -17.34
CA PRO A 159 31.94 -8.77 -17.70
C PRO A 159 32.32 -9.33 -19.06
N ALA A 160 32.56 -8.45 -20.02
CA ALA A 160 33.10 -8.84 -21.30
C ALA A 160 34.37 -9.63 -21.00
N ASN A 161 34.29 -10.92 -21.20
CA ASN A 161 35.42 -11.81 -21.02
C ASN A 161 36.51 -11.31 -21.99
N ALA A 162 37.57 -10.79 -21.39
CA ALA A 162 38.76 -10.43 -22.14
C ALA A 162 39.19 -11.63 -22.95
N ALA A 163 38.99 -11.57 -24.23
CA ALA A 163 39.64 -12.42 -25.17
C ALA A 163 41.15 -12.15 -25.05
N THR A 164 41.83 -13.04 -24.38
CA THR A 164 43.30 -13.05 -24.40
C THR A 164 43.73 -14.33 -25.04
N ARG A 165 44.26 -14.18 -26.26
CA ARG A 165 45.28 -14.95 -26.96
C ARG A 165 45.19 -16.49 -26.92
#